data_88d842bd5560710a020545f2fa2e193e
#
_entry.id   88d842bd5560710a020545f2fa2e193e
#
_cell.length_a   1.000
_cell.length_b   1.000
_cell.length_c   1.000
_cell.angle_alpha   90.00
_cell.angle_beta   90.00
_cell.angle_gamma   90.00
#
_symmetry.space_group_name_H-M   'P 1'
#
loop_
_entity.id
_entity.type
_entity.pdbx_description
1 polymer ?
#
loop_
_entity_poly.entity_id
_entity_poly.type
_entity_poly.pdbx_seq_one_letter_code
_entity_poly.pdbx_strand_id
1 'polypeptide(L)'
;MNRYPYDEKALEKEYPLAARCARPEGSIVAVGDVRIGPGTLTLIAGPCAVESREQLFTTAAAVKAAGAAILRGGTYKPRTSPYAFAGLGEEGLRLLAEAGREFHIPVVSEITSAELLPLFDGIDMLQVGARNMQNYALLQALGRQKKPVLL
;
A
#
# COMPACT_ATOMS: atom_id res chain seq x y z
N MET A 1 6.22 30.00 15.29
CA MET A 1 4.78 29.80 15.54
C MET A 1 4.49 28.32 15.32
N ASN A 2 4.30 27.55 16.38
CA ASN A 2 4.10 26.10 16.29
C ASN A 2 2.75 25.83 15.61
N ARG A 3 2.77 25.19 14.44
CA ARG A 3 1.57 24.95 13.61
C ARG A 3 0.62 23.87 14.19
N TYR A 4 1.04 23.17 15.24
CA TYR A 4 0.29 22.03 15.79
C TYR A 4 0.12 22.23 17.30
N PRO A 5 -1.09 21.97 17.83
CA PRO A 5 -1.41 22.15 19.25
C PRO A 5 -0.86 21.05 20.16
N TYR A 6 0.09 20.23 19.69
CA TYR A 6 0.62 19.09 20.43
C TYR A 6 2.00 19.42 21.01
N ASP A 7 2.22 18.94 22.23
CA ASP A 7 3.55 18.98 22.86
C ASP A 7 4.49 17.99 22.16
N GLU A 8 5.47 18.51 21.42
CA GLU A 8 6.44 17.70 20.69
C GLU A 8 7.21 16.73 21.60
N LYS A 9 7.50 17.13 22.84
CA LYS A 9 8.20 16.28 23.82
C LYS A 9 7.33 15.11 24.28
N ALA A 10 6.02 15.33 24.42
CA ALA A 10 5.07 14.26 24.74
C ALA A 10 4.96 13.26 23.60
N LEU A 11 4.88 13.75 22.35
CA LEU A 11 4.86 12.90 21.14
C LEU A 11 6.15 12.10 20.97
N GLU A 12 7.32 12.69 21.27
CA GLU A 12 8.60 12.00 21.24
C GLU A 12 8.64 10.82 22.23
N LYS A 13 8.07 10.99 23.40
CA LYS A 13 8.01 9.93 24.41
C LYS A 13 7.05 8.81 24.04
N GLU A 14 5.88 9.14 23.49
CA GLU A 14 4.84 8.17 23.13
C GLU A 14 5.10 7.49 21.79
N TYR A 15 5.67 8.22 20.82
CA TYR A 15 5.87 7.77 19.45
C TYR A 15 7.30 8.04 18.94
N PRO A 16 8.33 7.50 19.59
CA PRO A 16 9.71 7.88 19.35
C PRO A 16 10.21 7.65 17.92
N LEU A 17 9.61 6.68 17.20
CA LEU A 17 9.99 6.39 15.80
C LEU A 17 9.17 7.19 14.77
N ALA A 18 8.01 7.71 15.15
CA ALA A 18 7.09 8.42 14.26
C ALA A 18 7.12 9.94 14.46
N ALA A 19 7.64 10.41 15.59
CA ALA A 19 7.72 11.83 15.89
C ALA A 19 8.71 12.54 14.96
N ARG A 20 8.38 13.79 14.56
CA ARG A 20 9.22 14.60 13.67
C ARG A 20 10.63 14.86 14.24
N CYS A 21 10.76 14.96 15.56
CA CYS A 21 12.03 15.13 16.23
C CYS A 21 13.01 13.97 16.01
N ALA A 22 12.50 12.75 15.82
CA ALA A 22 13.34 11.58 15.51
C ALA A 22 13.99 11.67 14.12
N ARG A 23 13.33 12.32 13.16
CA ARG A 23 13.82 12.57 11.80
C ARG A 23 13.33 13.93 11.29
N PRO A 24 13.96 15.03 11.67
CA PRO A 24 13.53 16.38 11.29
C PRO A 24 13.49 16.61 9.79
N GLU A 25 14.42 16.00 9.04
CA GLU A 25 14.50 16.03 7.57
C GLU A 25 13.44 15.16 6.90
N GLY A 26 12.75 14.31 7.66
CA GLY A 26 11.79 13.33 7.17
C GLY A 26 12.43 12.00 6.79
N SER A 27 11.59 11.06 6.35
CA SER A 27 12.02 9.73 5.90
C SER A 27 11.74 9.55 4.42
N ILE A 28 12.57 8.76 3.75
CA ILE A 28 12.33 8.32 2.38
C ILE A 28 12.00 6.83 2.43
N VAL A 29 10.84 6.48 1.87
CA VAL A 29 10.39 5.10 1.70
C VAL A 29 10.62 4.70 0.24
N ALA A 30 11.34 3.60 0.03
CA ALA A 30 11.58 3.05 -1.31
C ALA A 30 10.57 1.94 -1.61
N VAL A 31 9.97 2.00 -2.81
CA VAL A 31 9.08 0.96 -3.36
C VAL A 31 9.61 0.64 -4.76
N GLY A 32 10.39 -0.43 -4.88
CA GLY A 32 11.23 -0.63 -6.06
C GLY A 32 12.14 0.59 -6.28
N ASP A 33 12.11 1.16 -7.48
CA ASP A 33 12.87 2.37 -7.84
C ASP A 33 12.18 3.67 -7.42
N VAL A 34 10.94 3.62 -6.95
CA VAL A 34 10.16 4.79 -6.53
C VAL A 34 10.57 5.22 -5.13
N ARG A 35 10.85 6.50 -4.94
CA ARG A 35 11.22 7.09 -3.65
C ARG A 35 10.13 8.06 -3.19
N ILE A 36 9.51 7.74 -2.06
CA ILE A 36 8.41 8.51 -1.47
C ILE A 36 8.94 9.23 -0.23
N GLY A 37 8.84 10.56 -0.20
CA GLY A 37 9.35 11.34 0.93
C GLY A 37 9.20 12.85 0.74
N PRO A 38 9.88 13.66 1.57
CA PRO A 38 9.81 15.11 1.48
C PRO A 38 10.18 15.61 0.07
N GLY A 39 9.36 16.52 -0.46
CA GLY A 39 9.57 17.12 -1.78
C GLY A 39 9.15 16.24 -2.96
N THR A 40 8.60 15.04 -2.74
CA THR A 40 8.09 14.18 -3.81
C THR A 40 6.56 14.19 -3.86
N LEU A 41 6.00 14.14 -5.06
CA LEU A 41 4.60 13.82 -5.32
C LEU A 41 4.55 12.47 -6.04
N THR A 42 4.01 11.45 -5.37
CA THR A 42 3.94 10.10 -5.91
C THR A 42 2.49 9.77 -6.27
N LEU A 43 2.22 9.56 -7.57
CA LEU A 43 0.92 9.14 -8.05
C LEU A 43 0.80 7.63 -7.96
N ILE A 44 -0.15 7.15 -7.16
CA ILE A 44 -0.54 5.74 -7.04
C ILE A 44 -1.91 5.59 -7.66
N ALA A 45 -2.04 4.85 -8.75
CA ALA A 45 -3.29 4.71 -9.48
C ALA A 45 -3.53 3.28 -9.96
N GLY A 46 -4.80 2.94 -10.23
CA GLY A 46 -5.20 1.62 -10.70
C GLY A 46 -6.65 1.29 -10.33
N PRO A 47 -7.14 0.10 -10.65
CA PRO A 47 -8.53 -0.26 -10.43
C PRO A 47 -8.84 -0.44 -8.94
N CYS A 48 -10.08 -0.15 -8.55
CA CYS A 48 -10.54 -0.42 -7.18
C CYS A 48 -10.46 -1.91 -6.85
N ALA A 49 -10.81 -2.77 -7.80
CA ALA A 49 -10.66 -4.20 -7.72
C ALA A 49 -10.03 -4.76 -9.00
N VAL A 50 -9.21 -5.78 -8.86
CA VAL A 50 -8.77 -6.61 -9.99
C VAL A 50 -9.91 -7.57 -10.29
N GLU A 51 -10.56 -7.41 -11.46
CA GLU A 51 -11.75 -8.17 -11.85
C GLU A 51 -11.45 -9.14 -12.99
N SER A 52 -10.52 -8.78 -13.87
CA SER A 52 -10.03 -9.63 -14.95
C SER A 52 -8.62 -9.21 -15.37
N ARG A 53 -7.93 -10.08 -16.12
CA ARG A 53 -6.65 -9.75 -16.75
C ARG A 53 -6.79 -8.56 -17.71
N GLU A 54 -7.80 -8.58 -18.56
CA GLU A 54 -8.04 -7.54 -19.56
C GLU A 54 -8.26 -6.16 -18.92
N GLN A 55 -9.16 -6.08 -17.92
CA GLN A 55 -9.42 -4.85 -17.18
C GLN A 55 -8.14 -4.31 -16.53
N LEU A 56 -7.39 -5.18 -15.85
CA LEU A 56 -6.18 -4.78 -15.13
C LEU A 56 -5.10 -4.26 -16.08
N PHE A 57 -4.81 -4.99 -17.15
CA PHE A 57 -3.73 -4.63 -18.09
C PHE A 57 -4.06 -3.37 -18.89
N THR A 58 -5.32 -3.21 -19.32
CA THR A 58 -5.79 -1.97 -19.96
C THR A 58 -5.63 -0.78 -19.01
N THR A 59 -6.04 -0.96 -17.75
CA THR A 59 -5.90 0.10 -16.74
C THR A 59 -4.43 0.39 -16.43
N ALA A 60 -3.59 -0.64 -16.28
CA ALA A 60 -2.16 -0.49 -16.00
C ALA A 60 -1.45 0.32 -17.09
N ALA A 61 -1.70 0.01 -18.37
CA ALA A 61 -1.18 0.77 -19.49
C ALA A 61 -1.60 2.25 -19.43
N ALA A 62 -2.88 2.51 -19.19
CA ALA A 62 -3.42 3.87 -19.15
C ALA A 62 -2.86 4.69 -17.97
N VAL A 63 -2.80 4.13 -16.76
CA VAL A 63 -2.29 4.86 -15.60
C VAL A 63 -0.78 5.07 -15.69
N LYS A 64 -0.02 4.11 -16.24
CA LYS A 64 1.41 4.27 -16.50
C LYS A 64 1.66 5.40 -17.48
N ALA A 65 0.92 5.45 -18.59
CA ALA A 65 1.01 6.53 -19.58
C ALA A 65 0.62 7.90 -18.98
N ALA A 66 -0.29 7.93 -18.02
CA ALA A 66 -0.68 9.13 -17.27
C ALA A 66 0.33 9.54 -16.17
N GLY A 67 1.43 8.82 -16.00
CA GLY A 67 2.50 9.16 -15.05
C GLY A 67 2.34 8.55 -13.66
N ALA A 68 1.52 7.52 -13.50
CA ALA A 68 1.49 6.78 -12.24
C ALA A 68 2.84 6.12 -11.96
N ALA A 69 3.35 6.31 -10.76
CA ALA A 69 4.59 5.72 -10.29
C ALA A 69 4.40 4.33 -9.67
N ILE A 70 3.20 4.04 -9.15
CA ILE A 70 2.85 2.77 -8.52
C ILE A 70 1.46 2.35 -9.03
N LEU A 71 1.33 1.09 -9.46
CA LEU A 71 0.05 0.50 -9.85
C LEU A 71 -0.66 -0.07 -8.60
N ARG A 72 -1.89 0.36 -8.38
CA ARG A 72 -2.73 -0.13 -7.29
C ARG A 72 -3.81 -1.07 -7.81
N GLY A 73 -4.00 -2.22 -7.15
CA GLY A 73 -5.12 -3.12 -7.43
C GLY A 73 -5.58 -3.86 -6.18
N GLY A 74 -6.87 -3.78 -5.83
CA GLY A 74 -7.43 -4.55 -4.72
C GLY A 74 -7.78 -5.97 -5.16
N THR A 75 -7.21 -6.98 -4.51
CA THR A 75 -7.41 -8.39 -4.85
C THR A 75 -8.27 -9.13 -3.85
N TYR A 76 -8.31 -8.66 -2.62
CA TYR A 76 -9.22 -9.08 -1.56
C TYR A 76 -10.14 -7.91 -1.21
N LYS A 77 -11.45 -8.12 -1.24
CA LYS A 77 -12.44 -7.08 -1.00
C LYS A 77 -13.32 -7.45 0.19
N PRO A 78 -13.08 -6.85 1.38
CA PRO A 78 -13.98 -7.07 2.51
C PRO A 78 -15.39 -6.56 2.14
N ARG A 79 -16.39 -7.44 2.31
CA ARG A 79 -17.79 -7.16 1.97
C ARG A 79 -18.70 -7.51 3.12
N THR A 80 -19.78 -6.78 3.25
CA THR A 80 -20.83 -7.06 4.25
C THR A 80 -21.83 -8.10 3.73
N SER A 81 -21.96 -8.24 2.40
CA SER A 81 -22.83 -9.24 1.77
C SER A 81 -21.99 -10.43 1.26
N PRO A 82 -22.36 -11.66 1.56
CA PRO A 82 -21.69 -12.85 1.05
C PRO A 82 -21.89 -13.06 -0.46
N TYR A 83 -22.84 -12.35 -1.07
CA TYR A 83 -23.10 -12.39 -2.52
C TYR A 83 -22.32 -11.34 -3.32
N ALA A 84 -21.63 -10.42 -2.64
CA ALA A 84 -20.84 -9.40 -3.32
C ALA A 84 -19.50 -9.96 -3.79
N PHE A 85 -18.99 -9.43 -4.91
CA PHE A 85 -17.66 -9.79 -5.41
C PHE A 85 -16.58 -9.53 -4.35
N ALA A 86 -15.96 -10.61 -3.88
CA ALA A 86 -14.96 -10.56 -2.80
C ALA A 86 -13.51 -10.37 -3.30
N GLY A 87 -13.33 -10.17 -4.61
CA GLY A 87 -12.03 -10.09 -5.26
C GLY A 87 -11.59 -11.44 -5.84
N LEU A 88 -10.55 -11.42 -6.67
CA LEU A 88 -9.94 -12.62 -7.26
C LEU A 88 -8.96 -13.34 -6.31
N GLY A 89 -8.70 -12.77 -5.12
CA GLY A 89 -7.80 -13.37 -4.15
C GLY A 89 -6.38 -13.57 -4.69
N GLU A 90 -5.84 -14.77 -4.53
CA GLU A 90 -4.48 -15.14 -4.97
C GLU A 90 -4.28 -14.96 -6.47
N GLU A 91 -5.27 -15.34 -7.30
CA GLU A 91 -5.21 -15.13 -8.74
C GLU A 91 -5.08 -13.63 -9.07
N GLY A 92 -5.82 -12.77 -8.37
CA GLY A 92 -5.69 -11.31 -8.50
C GLY A 92 -4.30 -10.80 -8.15
N LEU A 93 -3.66 -11.33 -7.09
CA LEU A 93 -2.29 -10.99 -6.72
C LEU A 93 -1.30 -11.40 -7.82
N ARG A 94 -1.47 -12.60 -8.38
CA ARG A 94 -0.64 -13.10 -9.47
C ARG A 94 -0.75 -12.20 -10.72
N LEU A 95 -1.97 -11.82 -11.11
CA LEU A 95 -2.22 -10.92 -12.23
C LEU A 95 -1.64 -9.52 -11.98
N LEU A 96 -1.77 -8.99 -10.76
CA LEU A 96 -1.23 -7.67 -10.40
C LEU A 96 0.30 -7.67 -10.46
N ALA A 97 0.95 -8.69 -9.94
CA ALA A 97 2.41 -8.85 -10.03
C ALA A 97 2.88 -9.02 -11.49
N GLU A 98 2.12 -9.73 -12.32
CA GLU A 98 2.39 -9.88 -13.76
C GLU A 98 2.31 -8.52 -14.47
N ALA A 99 1.24 -7.75 -14.24
CA ALA A 99 1.10 -6.41 -14.80
C ALA A 99 2.24 -5.47 -14.34
N GLY A 100 2.63 -5.54 -13.06
CA GLY A 100 3.77 -4.77 -12.55
C GLY A 100 5.06 -5.03 -13.32
N ARG A 101 5.36 -6.30 -13.60
CA ARG A 101 6.54 -6.70 -14.40
C ARG A 101 6.43 -6.23 -15.85
N GLU A 102 5.28 -6.45 -16.50
CA GLU A 102 5.08 -6.09 -17.92
C GLU A 102 5.21 -4.58 -18.15
N PHE A 103 4.62 -3.77 -17.26
CA PHE A 103 4.66 -2.32 -17.41
C PHE A 103 5.82 -1.65 -16.66
N HIS A 104 6.72 -2.42 -16.06
CA HIS A 104 7.83 -1.90 -15.25
C HIS A 104 7.38 -0.84 -14.24
N ILE A 105 6.41 -1.20 -13.41
CA ILE A 105 5.81 -0.34 -12.38
C ILE A 105 5.63 -1.14 -11.09
N PRO A 106 6.11 -0.66 -9.94
CA PRO A 106 5.84 -1.30 -8.65
C PRO A 106 4.35 -1.42 -8.37
N VAL A 107 3.97 -2.45 -7.62
CA VAL A 107 2.56 -2.76 -7.34
C VAL A 107 2.22 -2.68 -5.86
N VAL A 108 1.00 -2.21 -5.57
CA VAL A 108 0.44 -2.17 -4.22
C VAL A 108 -0.94 -2.82 -4.19
N SER A 109 -1.19 -3.64 -3.16
CA SER A 109 -2.51 -4.23 -2.91
C SER A 109 -2.85 -4.21 -1.43
N GLU A 110 -4.16 -4.14 -1.13
CA GLU A 110 -4.66 -4.18 0.23
C GLU A 110 -4.58 -5.60 0.80
N ILE A 111 -3.94 -5.73 1.97
CA ILE A 111 -3.91 -6.96 2.76
C ILE A 111 -4.94 -6.87 3.88
N THR A 112 -5.76 -7.89 4.03
CA THR A 112 -6.89 -7.90 4.98
C THR A 112 -6.67 -8.78 6.19
N SER A 113 -5.72 -9.73 6.13
CA SER A 113 -5.36 -10.65 7.22
C SER A 113 -3.87 -10.96 7.18
N ALA A 114 -3.27 -11.17 8.34
CA ALA A 114 -1.86 -11.57 8.47
C ALA A 114 -1.57 -12.95 7.85
N GLU A 115 -2.54 -13.83 7.82
CA GLU A 115 -2.45 -15.16 7.21
C GLU A 115 -2.18 -15.11 5.70
N LEU A 116 -2.57 -14.00 5.05
CA LEU A 116 -2.36 -13.80 3.61
C LEU A 116 -0.93 -13.35 3.26
N LEU A 117 -0.10 -12.95 4.24
CA LEU A 117 1.25 -12.45 3.99
C LEU A 117 2.08 -13.31 3.03
N PRO A 118 2.08 -14.66 3.14
CA PRO A 118 2.86 -15.49 2.22
C PRO A 118 2.43 -15.37 0.74
N LEU A 119 1.19 -14.98 0.47
CA LEU A 119 0.67 -14.82 -0.89
C LEU A 119 1.10 -13.49 -1.53
N PHE A 120 1.58 -12.54 -0.72
CA PHE A 120 1.94 -11.20 -1.18
C PHE A 120 3.41 -11.05 -1.62
N ASP A 121 4.13 -12.14 -1.81
CA ASP A 121 5.56 -12.09 -2.18
C ASP A 121 5.82 -11.27 -3.46
N GLY A 122 4.95 -11.36 -4.45
CA GLY A 122 5.04 -10.61 -5.69
C GLY A 122 4.55 -9.16 -5.63
N ILE A 123 4.14 -8.65 -4.45
CA ILE A 123 3.63 -7.29 -4.24
C ILE A 123 4.70 -6.44 -3.55
N ASP A 124 4.98 -5.25 -4.08
CA ASP A 124 6.07 -4.39 -3.62
C ASP A 124 5.73 -3.58 -2.38
N MET A 125 4.46 -3.19 -2.20
CA MET A 125 3.97 -2.43 -1.06
C MET A 125 2.63 -2.98 -0.58
N LEU A 126 2.42 -3.05 0.73
CA LEU A 126 1.19 -3.54 1.36
C LEU A 126 0.31 -2.36 1.75
N GLN A 127 -0.96 -2.36 1.35
CA GLN A 127 -1.92 -1.36 1.80
C GLN A 127 -2.75 -1.91 2.96
N VAL A 128 -2.92 -1.12 4.01
CA VAL A 128 -3.89 -1.36 5.09
C VAL A 128 -5.07 -0.43 4.87
N GLY A 129 -6.24 -1.00 4.59
CA GLY A 129 -7.47 -0.23 4.42
C GLY A 129 -7.95 0.36 5.75
N ALA A 130 -8.73 1.44 5.70
CA ALA A 130 -9.22 2.16 6.89
C ALA A 130 -9.97 1.26 7.87
N ARG A 131 -10.66 0.21 7.42
CA ARG A 131 -11.34 -0.76 8.31
C ARG A 131 -10.37 -1.56 9.18
N ASN A 132 -9.12 -1.72 8.74
CA ASN A 132 -8.08 -2.48 9.43
C ASN A 132 -7.05 -1.59 10.16
N MET A 133 -7.24 -0.28 10.19
CA MET A 133 -6.32 0.63 10.88
C MET A 133 -6.22 0.38 12.39
N GLN A 134 -7.21 -0.28 12.97
CA GLN A 134 -7.22 -0.70 14.39
C GLN A 134 -7.06 -2.22 14.57
N ASN A 135 -6.77 -2.94 13.50
CA ASN A 135 -6.44 -4.36 13.59
C ASN A 135 -4.99 -4.54 14.03
N TYR A 136 -4.75 -4.38 15.32
CA TYR A 136 -3.39 -4.40 15.90
C TYR A 136 -2.65 -5.71 15.63
N ALA A 137 -3.34 -6.84 15.56
CA ALA A 137 -2.71 -8.11 15.22
C ALA A 137 -2.13 -8.10 13.80
N LEU A 138 -2.89 -7.56 12.83
CA LEU A 138 -2.42 -7.34 11.47
C LEU A 138 -1.24 -6.36 11.45
N LEU A 139 -1.39 -5.20 12.11
CA LEU A 139 -0.34 -4.17 12.14
C LEU A 139 0.97 -4.69 12.74
N GLN A 140 0.90 -5.50 13.81
CA GLN A 140 2.08 -6.14 14.39
C GLN A 140 2.74 -7.13 13.42
N ALA A 141 1.96 -7.92 12.69
CA ALA A 141 2.49 -8.83 11.68
C ALA A 141 3.19 -8.06 10.54
N LEU A 142 2.57 -6.98 10.07
CA LEU A 142 3.14 -6.11 9.03
C LEU A 142 4.41 -5.39 9.51
N GLY A 143 4.48 -4.99 10.78
CA GLY A 143 5.67 -4.36 11.35
C GLY A 143 6.89 -5.28 11.47
N ARG A 144 6.71 -6.60 11.37
CA ARG A 144 7.80 -7.58 11.43
C ARG A 144 8.41 -7.93 10.08
N GLN A 145 7.77 -7.54 9.00
CA GLN A 145 8.24 -7.80 7.65
C GLN A 145 8.89 -6.54 7.04
N LYS A 146 9.57 -6.67 5.90
CA LYS A 146 10.42 -5.61 5.34
C LYS A 146 9.74 -4.75 4.26
N LYS A 147 8.58 -5.18 3.73
CA LYS A 147 7.90 -4.44 2.68
C LYS A 147 7.35 -3.12 3.20
N PRO A 148 7.39 -2.04 2.41
CA PRO A 148 6.73 -0.79 2.75
C PRO A 148 5.23 -1.00 3.00
N VAL A 149 4.67 -0.23 3.93
CA VAL A 149 3.25 -0.27 4.29
C VAL A 149 2.65 1.11 4.04
N LEU A 150 1.53 1.14 3.33
CA LEU A 150 0.65 2.29 3.15
C LEU A 150 -0.52 2.13 4.13
N LEU A 151 -0.49 2.93 5.20
CA LEU A 151 -1.49 2.94 6.27
C LEU A 151 -2.44 4.12 6.10
#